data_87313b01cd9f76929d62dd646f1360a4
#
_entry.id   87313b01cd9f76929d62dd646f1360a4
#
_cell.length_a   1.000
_cell.length_b   1.000
_cell.length_c   1.000
_cell.angle_alpha   90.00
_cell.angle_beta   90.00
_cell.angle_gamma   90.00
#
_symmetry.space_group_name_H-M   'P 1'
#
loop_
_entity.id
_entity.type
_entity.pdbx_description
1 polymer ?
#
loop_
_entity_poly.entity_id
_entity_poly.type
_entity_poly.pdbx_seq_one_letter_code
_entity_poly.pdbx_strand_id
1 'polypeptide(L)'
;MLVSIVIPCYNSEHSIKKTVELTVEEFKKLPGYECEFVLVNDYSKDGTFASIKELCGKYPFVKGINLSRNFGQHNAIMAGLNYAEGDYIIGMDDDLQTHPSQIPKLIGKIEEGYDLVFGHFGETKFGFFKKLTSKIASFLTWHMIKRPKGIQASNFWICQKFVRDEIVQYKNYNLYLQVLFYRTTSNIANVEIEHFAREEGKSNYTFKKLLALWLSCLNYTVVPLRLATLLGGICAAGGVVGAVAVFVRKLLNPGIPVGWASLMCVLF
;
A
#
# COMPACT_ATOMS: atom_id res chain seq x y z
N MET A 1 -25.74 6.20 -10.32
CA MET A 1 -24.66 5.31 -9.85
C MET A 1 -24.25 5.73 -8.45
N LEU A 2 -24.06 4.79 -7.54
CA LEU A 2 -23.59 5.07 -6.18
C LEU A 2 -22.05 5.02 -6.11
N VAL A 3 -21.45 6.02 -5.47
CA VAL A 3 -20.00 6.10 -5.25
C VAL A 3 -19.75 6.09 -3.75
N SER A 4 -19.00 5.08 -3.26
CA SER A 4 -18.57 5.03 -1.87
C SER A 4 -17.25 5.76 -1.69
N ILE A 5 -17.19 6.71 -0.76
CA ILE A 5 -15.95 7.43 -0.41
C ILE A 5 -15.45 6.88 0.93
N VAL A 6 -14.30 6.21 0.90
CA VAL A 6 -13.67 5.62 2.08
C VAL A 6 -12.53 6.51 2.55
N ILE A 7 -12.64 7.03 3.77
CA ILE A 7 -11.69 7.97 4.36
C ILE A 7 -11.15 7.40 5.69
N PRO A 8 -9.87 7.01 5.76
CA PRO A 8 -9.21 6.69 7.01
C PRO A 8 -8.89 7.98 7.77
N CYS A 9 -9.35 8.09 9.02
CA CYS A 9 -9.22 9.28 9.84
C CYS A 9 -8.30 9.00 11.05
N TYR A 10 -7.25 9.79 11.20
CA TYR A 10 -6.35 9.70 12.36
C TYR A 10 -5.87 11.07 12.81
N ASN A 11 -6.39 11.54 13.95
CA ASN A 11 -6.19 12.88 14.48
C ASN A 11 -6.61 13.96 13.46
N SER A 12 -7.85 13.87 13.01
CA SER A 12 -8.44 14.64 11.90
C SER A 12 -9.63 15.50 12.36
N GLU A 13 -9.69 15.85 13.63
CA GLU A 13 -10.79 16.60 14.25
C GLU A 13 -11.19 17.84 13.46
N HIS A 14 -10.18 18.58 12.93
CA HIS A 14 -10.40 19.86 12.26
C HIS A 14 -10.61 19.73 10.74
N SER A 15 -10.17 18.64 10.12
CA SER A 15 -10.21 18.48 8.65
C SER A 15 -11.41 17.67 8.16
N ILE A 16 -11.83 16.63 8.90
CA ILE A 16 -12.79 15.65 8.38
C ILE A 16 -14.16 16.26 8.02
N LYS A 17 -14.68 17.20 8.81
CA LYS A 17 -15.95 17.86 8.53
C LYS A 17 -15.89 18.63 7.22
N LYS A 18 -14.83 19.41 7.03
CA LYS A 18 -14.60 20.20 5.82
C LYS A 18 -14.44 19.30 4.60
N THR A 19 -13.69 18.19 4.74
CA THR A 19 -13.48 17.21 3.65
C THR A 19 -14.80 16.61 3.19
N VAL A 20 -15.66 16.18 4.11
CA VAL A 20 -16.98 15.62 3.79
C VAL A 20 -17.87 16.68 3.13
N GLU A 21 -17.95 17.90 3.69
CA GLU A 21 -18.81 18.98 3.17
C GLU A 21 -18.37 19.39 1.74
N LEU A 22 -17.08 19.58 1.51
CA LEU A 22 -16.56 19.89 0.17
C LEU A 22 -16.84 18.76 -0.83
N THR A 23 -16.73 17.51 -0.39
CA THR A 23 -17.01 16.36 -1.25
C THR A 23 -18.51 16.30 -1.62
N VAL A 24 -19.39 16.53 -0.66
CA VAL A 24 -20.84 16.63 -0.91
C VAL A 24 -21.15 17.73 -1.93
N GLU A 25 -20.51 18.91 -1.81
CA GLU A 25 -20.68 20.00 -2.77
C GLU A 25 -20.21 19.62 -4.19
N GLU A 26 -19.13 18.84 -4.31
CA GLU A 26 -18.69 18.36 -5.63
C GLU A 26 -19.69 17.36 -6.23
N PHE A 27 -20.25 16.43 -5.43
CA PHE A 27 -21.24 15.47 -5.94
C PHE A 27 -22.55 16.14 -6.38
N LYS A 28 -22.95 17.27 -5.79
CA LYS A 28 -24.09 18.06 -6.29
C LYS A 28 -23.92 18.56 -7.73
N LYS A 29 -22.67 18.68 -8.20
CA LYS A 29 -22.32 19.11 -9.55
C LYS A 29 -22.25 17.94 -10.54
N LEU A 30 -22.38 16.68 -10.07
CA LEU A 30 -22.24 15.46 -10.86
C LEU A 30 -23.62 14.78 -11.04
N PRO A 31 -24.39 15.16 -12.07
CA PRO A 31 -25.69 14.57 -12.30
C PRO A 31 -25.56 13.07 -12.59
N GLY A 32 -26.43 12.26 -11.97
CA GLY A 32 -26.42 10.80 -12.13
C GLY A 32 -25.54 10.05 -11.14
N TYR A 33 -24.81 10.76 -10.27
CA TYR A 33 -24.00 10.17 -9.20
C TYR A 33 -24.55 10.54 -7.82
N GLU A 34 -24.65 9.53 -6.97
CA GLU A 34 -24.94 9.68 -5.54
C GLU A 34 -23.70 9.26 -4.75
N CYS A 35 -23.48 9.81 -3.57
CA CYS A 35 -22.35 9.44 -2.74
C CYS A 35 -22.80 8.87 -1.39
N GLU A 36 -22.03 7.93 -0.89
CA GLU A 36 -22.02 7.53 0.51
C GLU A 36 -20.59 7.68 1.08
N PHE A 37 -20.50 7.90 2.38
CA PHE A 37 -19.21 8.00 3.06
C PHE A 37 -19.03 6.86 4.05
N VAL A 38 -17.83 6.30 4.08
CA VAL A 38 -17.39 5.37 5.11
C VAL A 38 -16.17 5.96 5.78
N LEU A 39 -16.38 6.60 6.94
CA LEU A 39 -15.35 7.28 7.72
C LEU A 39 -14.81 6.33 8.79
N VAL A 40 -13.52 6.06 8.78
CA VAL A 40 -12.91 5.07 9.68
C VAL A 40 -11.94 5.75 10.63
N ASN A 41 -12.35 5.90 11.89
CA ASN A 41 -11.45 6.39 12.94
C ASN A 41 -10.45 5.30 13.33
N ASP A 42 -9.17 5.52 13.06
CA ASP A 42 -8.06 4.62 13.40
C ASP A 42 -7.53 4.91 14.81
N TYR A 43 -8.45 4.91 15.80
CA TYR A 43 -8.13 5.13 17.22
C TYR A 43 -7.47 6.49 17.48
N SER A 44 -8.07 7.56 16.98
CA SER A 44 -7.63 8.94 17.27
C SER A 44 -7.75 9.28 18.75
N LYS A 45 -6.85 10.15 19.23
CA LYS A 45 -6.83 10.62 20.62
C LYS A 45 -7.50 11.98 20.79
N ASP A 46 -7.82 12.65 19.70
CA ASP A 46 -8.51 13.94 19.62
C ASP A 46 -10.02 13.77 19.44
N GLY A 47 -10.73 14.85 19.08
CA GLY A 47 -12.16 14.86 18.81
C GLY A 47 -12.61 14.25 17.48
N THR A 48 -11.73 13.57 16.72
CA THR A 48 -12.04 12.99 15.40
C THR A 48 -13.32 12.14 15.41
N PHE A 49 -13.45 11.21 16.38
CA PHE A 49 -14.62 10.34 16.42
C PHE A 49 -15.89 11.08 16.81
N ALA A 50 -15.80 12.14 17.62
CA ALA A 50 -16.95 13.00 17.91
C ALA A 50 -17.43 13.73 16.64
N SER A 51 -16.47 14.26 15.84
CA SER A 51 -16.77 14.88 14.55
C SER A 51 -17.41 13.90 13.55
N ILE A 52 -16.96 12.64 13.51
CA ILE A 52 -17.57 11.58 12.69
C ILE A 52 -19.01 11.31 13.14
N LYS A 53 -19.28 11.20 14.45
CA LYS A 53 -20.64 11.00 14.96
C LYS A 53 -21.58 12.14 14.59
N GLU A 54 -21.12 13.39 14.66
CA GLU A 54 -21.92 14.54 14.23
C GLU A 54 -22.25 14.46 12.73
N LEU A 55 -21.28 14.07 11.89
CA LEU A 55 -21.51 13.87 10.46
C LEU A 55 -22.52 12.75 10.18
N CYS A 56 -22.45 11.63 10.90
CA CYS A 56 -23.46 10.56 10.81
C CYS A 56 -24.87 11.03 11.23
N GLY A 57 -24.95 11.91 12.22
CA GLY A 57 -26.24 12.52 12.60
C GLY A 57 -26.78 13.53 11.60
N LYS A 58 -25.87 14.23 10.89
CA LYS A 58 -26.23 15.27 9.90
C LYS A 58 -26.60 14.66 8.54
N TYR A 59 -25.92 13.59 8.13
CA TYR A 59 -26.04 12.99 6.81
C TYR A 59 -26.37 11.50 6.90
N PRO A 60 -27.54 11.03 6.44
CA PRO A 60 -27.95 9.62 6.52
C PRO A 60 -27.09 8.68 5.65
N PHE A 61 -26.35 9.23 4.69
CA PHE A 61 -25.44 8.52 3.81
C PHE A 61 -23.98 8.47 4.33
N VAL A 62 -23.73 8.88 5.58
CA VAL A 62 -22.42 8.79 6.23
C VAL A 62 -22.42 7.67 7.24
N LYS A 63 -21.53 6.70 7.06
CA LYS A 63 -21.27 5.59 7.98
C LYS A 63 -19.96 5.86 8.74
N GLY A 64 -19.98 5.74 10.06
CA GLY A 64 -18.79 5.92 10.93
C GLY A 64 -18.34 4.62 11.56
N ILE A 65 -17.06 4.28 11.45
CA ILE A 65 -16.45 3.10 12.03
C ILE A 65 -15.39 3.56 13.06
N ASN A 66 -15.37 2.94 14.24
CA ASN A 66 -14.38 3.23 15.27
C ASN A 66 -13.55 1.98 15.56
N LEU A 67 -12.27 2.01 15.24
CA LEU A 67 -11.36 0.90 15.50
C LEU A 67 -10.91 0.91 16.97
N SER A 68 -10.72 -0.28 17.54
CA SER A 68 -10.36 -0.48 18.95
C SER A 68 -8.91 -0.10 19.30
N ARG A 69 -8.04 0.05 18.30
CA ARG A 69 -6.65 0.52 18.38
C ARG A 69 -6.19 1.06 17.04
N ASN A 70 -5.05 1.74 17.01
CA ASN A 70 -4.43 2.15 15.74
C ASN A 70 -3.88 0.92 15.01
N PHE A 71 -4.46 0.62 13.87
CA PHE A 71 -4.08 -0.49 12.97
C PHE A 71 -3.30 -0.01 11.75
N GLY A 72 -3.23 1.31 11.55
CA GLY A 72 -2.60 1.95 10.40
C GLY A 72 -3.54 2.09 9.20
N GLN A 73 -3.20 3.05 8.34
CA GLN A 73 -4.03 3.54 7.24
C GLN A 73 -4.59 2.42 6.35
N HIS A 74 -3.78 1.46 5.93
CA HIS A 74 -4.23 0.38 5.04
C HIS A 74 -5.29 -0.51 5.68
N ASN A 75 -5.16 -0.82 6.97
CA ASN A 75 -6.15 -1.60 7.69
C ASN A 75 -7.44 -0.79 7.94
N ALA A 76 -7.32 0.52 8.20
CA ALA A 76 -8.48 1.40 8.30
C ALA A 76 -9.24 1.47 6.96
N ILE A 77 -8.54 1.64 5.83
CA ILE A 77 -9.17 1.58 4.51
C ILE A 77 -9.86 0.22 4.30
N MET A 78 -9.20 -0.90 4.61
CA MET A 78 -9.78 -2.24 4.49
C MET A 78 -11.05 -2.38 5.34
N ALA A 79 -11.05 -1.86 6.56
CA ALA A 79 -12.26 -1.84 7.39
C ALA A 79 -13.39 -1.07 6.69
N GLY A 80 -13.08 0.09 6.12
CA GLY A 80 -14.04 0.90 5.35
C GLY A 80 -14.56 0.18 4.11
N LEU A 81 -13.69 -0.49 3.35
CA LEU A 81 -14.07 -1.25 2.16
C LEU A 81 -15.11 -2.35 2.43
N ASN A 82 -15.11 -2.96 3.62
CA ASN A 82 -16.12 -3.94 4.01
C ASN A 82 -17.53 -3.35 4.15
N TYR A 83 -17.67 -2.04 4.28
CA TYR A 83 -18.96 -1.32 4.44
C TYR A 83 -19.34 -0.46 3.24
N ALA A 84 -18.46 -0.38 2.24
CA ALA A 84 -18.69 0.35 1.00
C ALA A 84 -19.65 -0.46 0.10
N GLU A 85 -20.73 0.15 -0.39
CA GLU A 85 -21.81 -0.52 -1.17
C GLU A 85 -21.88 -0.01 -2.61
N GLY A 86 -21.16 1.07 -2.93
CA GLY A 86 -21.20 1.74 -4.22
C GLY A 86 -20.77 0.90 -5.41
N ASP A 87 -21.17 1.34 -6.59
CA ASP A 87 -20.73 0.80 -7.88
C ASP A 87 -19.27 1.14 -8.15
N TYR A 88 -18.86 2.33 -7.69
CA TYR A 88 -17.47 2.78 -7.65
C TYR A 88 -17.06 3.06 -6.19
N ILE A 89 -15.79 2.81 -5.89
CA ILE A 89 -15.22 3.09 -4.57
C ILE A 89 -14.05 4.03 -4.73
N ILE A 90 -14.07 5.16 -4.03
CA ILE A 90 -12.99 6.14 -3.95
C ILE A 90 -12.32 6.03 -2.59
N GLY A 91 -10.98 5.90 -2.58
CA GLY A 91 -10.17 6.12 -1.39
C GLY A 91 -9.55 7.50 -1.45
N MET A 92 -9.63 8.25 -0.37
CA MET A 92 -8.99 9.55 -0.24
C MET A 92 -8.55 9.83 1.20
N ASP A 93 -7.54 10.68 1.37
CA ASP A 93 -7.10 11.14 2.67
C ASP A 93 -7.98 12.32 3.15
N ASP A 94 -7.96 12.59 4.45
CA ASP A 94 -8.75 13.63 5.11
C ASP A 94 -8.05 14.98 5.24
N ASP A 95 -6.84 15.13 4.66
CA ASP A 95 -5.97 16.29 4.83
C ASP A 95 -6.07 17.36 3.72
N LEU A 96 -7.02 17.17 2.78
CA LEU A 96 -7.29 18.05 1.64
C LEU A 96 -6.08 18.26 0.68
N GLN A 97 -5.00 17.49 0.81
CA GLN A 97 -3.92 17.51 -0.18
C GLN A 97 -4.41 17.03 -1.55
N THR A 98 -5.35 16.10 -1.53
CA THR A 98 -6.16 15.69 -2.68
C THR A 98 -7.56 16.30 -2.52
N HIS A 99 -7.77 17.43 -3.19
CA HIS A 99 -9.00 18.17 -3.06
C HIS A 99 -10.18 17.44 -3.75
N PRO A 100 -11.39 17.44 -3.17
CA PRO A 100 -12.58 16.79 -3.76
C PRO A 100 -12.90 17.22 -5.20
N SER A 101 -12.52 18.43 -5.61
CA SER A 101 -12.68 18.92 -6.99
C SER A 101 -11.96 18.06 -8.05
N GLN A 102 -11.09 17.14 -7.64
CA GLN A 102 -10.41 16.21 -8.55
C GLN A 102 -11.19 14.89 -8.74
N ILE A 103 -12.27 14.66 -7.98
CA ILE A 103 -13.13 13.47 -8.11
C ILE A 103 -13.71 13.32 -9.51
N PRO A 104 -14.20 14.37 -10.19
CA PRO A 104 -14.71 14.25 -11.55
C PRO A 104 -13.66 13.69 -12.54
N LYS A 105 -12.39 14.01 -12.34
CA LYS A 105 -11.31 13.46 -13.19
C LYS A 105 -11.12 11.95 -13.00
N LEU A 106 -11.25 11.46 -11.74
CA LEU A 106 -11.21 10.02 -11.46
C LEU A 106 -12.41 9.30 -12.08
N ILE A 107 -13.62 9.85 -11.90
CA ILE A 107 -14.85 9.28 -12.45
C ILE A 107 -14.76 9.23 -13.98
N GLY A 108 -14.44 10.34 -14.63
CA GLY A 108 -14.31 10.35 -16.08
C GLY A 108 -13.27 9.34 -16.60
N LYS A 109 -12.18 9.13 -15.85
CA LYS A 109 -11.15 8.17 -16.26
C LYS A 109 -11.58 6.71 -16.08
N ILE A 110 -12.30 6.36 -15.00
CA ILE A 110 -12.76 4.99 -14.80
C ILE A 110 -13.86 4.61 -15.80
N GLU A 111 -14.67 5.57 -16.24
CA GLU A 111 -15.70 5.38 -17.27
C GLU A 111 -15.14 5.07 -18.66
N GLU A 112 -13.86 5.34 -18.91
CA GLU A 112 -13.16 4.87 -20.10
C GLU A 112 -12.98 3.33 -20.13
N GLY A 113 -13.42 2.61 -19.09
CA GLY A 113 -13.39 1.16 -19.00
C GLY A 113 -12.22 0.59 -18.20
N TYR A 114 -11.58 1.42 -17.37
CA TYR A 114 -10.56 0.94 -16.43
C TYR A 114 -11.20 0.32 -15.18
N ASP A 115 -10.50 -0.60 -14.54
CA ASP A 115 -10.95 -1.25 -13.32
C ASP A 115 -10.50 -0.47 -12.07
N LEU A 116 -9.35 0.21 -12.19
CA LEU A 116 -8.72 1.00 -11.13
C LEU A 116 -8.01 2.21 -11.75
N VAL A 117 -8.20 3.37 -11.14
CA VAL A 117 -7.52 4.61 -11.53
C VAL A 117 -6.87 5.25 -10.31
N PHE A 118 -5.59 5.60 -10.41
CA PHE A 118 -4.89 6.39 -9.42
C PHE A 118 -4.76 7.84 -9.86
N GLY A 119 -5.12 8.78 -8.99
CA GLY A 119 -4.74 10.17 -9.16
C GLY A 119 -3.25 10.34 -8.85
N HIS A 120 -2.49 10.97 -9.71
CA HIS A 120 -1.08 11.25 -9.46
C HIS A 120 -0.80 12.74 -9.63
N PHE A 121 0.10 13.26 -8.81
CA PHE A 121 0.61 14.61 -8.97
C PHE A 121 1.63 14.63 -10.11
N GLY A 122 1.57 15.62 -10.99
CA GLY A 122 2.55 15.82 -12.06
C GLY A 122 4.00 15.82 -11.55
N GLU A 123 4.97 15.83 -12.46
CA GLU A 123 6.40 15.70 -12.10
C GLU A 123 6.86 16.73 -11.06
N THR A 124 7.11 16.27 -9.85
CA THR A 124 7.81 17.07 -8.83
C THR A 124 9.31 17.04 -9.09
N LYS A 125 9.94 18.22 -9.18
CA LYS A 125 11.40 18.38 -9.37
C LYS A 125 12.14 17.92 -8.11
N PHE A 126 12.46 16.63 -8.04
CA PHE A 126 13.29 16.10 -6.95
C PHE A 126 14.79 16.18 -7.27
N GLY A 127 15.61 16.49 -6.24
CA GLY A 127 17.07 16.50 -6.35
C GLY A 127 17.67 15.12 -6.71
N PHE A 128 18.86 15.11 -7.30
CA PHE A 128 19.53 13.94 -7.89
C PHE A 128 19.63 12.71 -6.96
N PHE A 129 19.99 12.90 -5.69
CA PHE A 129 20.10 11.81 -4.70
C PHE A 129 18.75 11.16 -4.40
N LYS A 130 17.67 11.93 -4.36
CA LYS A 130 16.31 11.42 -4.14
C LYS A 130 15.80 10.65 -5.36
N LYS A 131 16.25 11.02 -6.57
CA LYS A 131 15.97 10.27 -7.80
C LYS A 131 16.65 8.90 -7.84
N LEU A 132 17.90 8.78 -7.35
CA LEU A 132 18.64 7.53 -7.35
C LEU A 132 18.06 6.52 -6.36
N THR A 133 17.82 6.93 -5.12
CA THR A 133 17.19 6.09 -4.09
C THR A 133 15.77 5.68 -4.48
N SER A 134 15.00 6.59 -5.10
CA SER A 134 13.68 6.30 -5.64
C SER A 134 13.71 5.30 -6.79
N LYS A 135 14.71 5.35 -7.69
CA LYS A 135 14.86 4.37 -8.78
C LYS A 135 15.15 2.96 -8.25
N ILE A 136 16.04 2.85 -7.26
CA ILE A 136 16.36 1.54 -6.63
C ILE A 136 15.13 0.99 -5.91
N ALA A 137 14.44 1.81 -5.11
CA ALA A 137 13.19 1.43 -4.45
C ALA A 137 12.11 1.02 -5.46
N SER A 138 11.93 1.78 -6.54
CA SER A 138 10.99 1.47 -7.62
C SER A 138 11.34 0.16 -8.34
N PHE A 139 12.61 -0.09 -8.64
CA PHE A 139 13.05 -1.33 -9.28
C PHE A 139 12.78 -2.55 -8.41
N LEU A 140 13.13 -2.47 -7.12
CA LEU A 140 12.85 -3.53 -6.16
C LEU A 140 11.35 -3.76 -5.99
N THR A 141 10.58 -2.68 -5.81
CA THR A 141 9.12 -2.76 -5.67
C THR A 141 8.48 -3.34 -6.94
N TRP A 142 8.93 -2.91 -8.12
CA TRP A 142 8.44 -3.42 -9.39
C TRP A 142 8.68 -4.94 -9.55
N HIS A 143 9.88 -5.40 -9.20
CA HIS A 143 10.24 -6.83 -9.30
C HIS A 143 9.53 -7.70 -8.25
N MET A 144 9.33 -7.15 -7.04
CA MET A 144 8.73 -7.86 -5.91
C MET A 144 7.20 -7.91 -5.98
N ILE A 145 6.56 -6.82 -6.42
CA ILE A 145 5.10 -6.64 -6.35
C ILE A 145 4.45 -6.78 -7.75
N LYS A 146 5.25 -6.94 -8.81
CA LYS A 146 4.78 -6.96 -10.22
C LYS A 146 3.96 -5.70 -10.59
N ARG A 147 4.37 -4.55 -10.08
CA ARG A 147 3.73 -3.28 -10.39
C ARG A 147 3.70 -3.05 -11.91
N PRO A 148 2.55 -2.69 -12.51
CA PRO A 148 2.49 -2.36 -13.92
C PRO A 148 3.42 -1.18 -14.27
N LYS A 149 4.06 -1.25 -15.44
CA LYS A 149 4.95 -0.18 -15.92
C LYS A 149 4.16 1.11 -16.13
N GLY A 150 4.72 2.23 -15.72
CA GLY A 150 4.11 3.55 -15.90
C GLY A 150 3.05 3.92 -14.86
N ILE A 151 2.56 2.97 -14.04
CA ILE A 151 1.56 3.27 -13.02
C ILE A 151 2.22 3.87 -11.77
N GLN A 152 1.67 4.99 -11.32
CA GLN A 152 2.05 5.66 -10.06
C GLN A 152 0.90 5.49 -9.07
N ALA A 153 1.11 4.68 -8.04
CA ALA A 153 0.12 4.51 -6.97
C ALA A 153 0.08 5.75 -6.08
N SER A 154 -1.11 6.09 -5.65
CA SER A 154 -1.37 7.12 -4.65
C SER A 154 -2.44 6.67 -3.66
N ASN A 155 -2.72 7.48 -2.64
CA ASN A 155 -3.84 7.26 -1.72
C ASN A 155 -5.17 7.80 -2.26
N PHE A 156 -5.14 8.51 -3.36
CA PHE A 156 -6.34 8.99 -4.06
C PHE A 156 -6.56 8.13 -5.29
N TRP A 157 -7.55 7.27 -5.22
CA TRP A 157 -7.87 6.28 -6.25
C TRP A 157 -9.36 6.03 -6.33
N ILE A 158 -9.80 5.51 -7.46
CA ILE A 158 -11.14 4.98 -7.69
C ILE A 158 -11.05 3.58 -8.27
N CYS A 159 -11.89 2.66 -7.82
CA CYS A 159 -11.99 1.33 -8.40
C CYS A 159 -13.45 0.92 -8.61
N GLN A 160 -13.65 -0.06 -9.49
CA GLN A 160 -14.94 -0.71 -9.69
C GLN A 160 -15.29 -1.62 -8.50
N LYS A 161 -16.57 -1.88 -8.29
CA LYS A 161 -17.10 -2.69 -7.20
C LYS A 161 -16.46 -4.09 -7.13
N PHE A 162 -16.28 -4.77 -8.27
CA PHE A 162 -15.68 -6.10 -8.28
C PHE A 162 -14.25 -6.11 -7.72
N VAL A 163 -13.47 -5.04 -7.96
CA VAL A 163 -12.10 -4.91 -7.41
C VAL A 163 -12.16 -4.85 -5.89
N ARG A 164 -13.11 -4.08 -5.34
CA ARG A 164 -13.35 -4.04 -3.90
C ARG A 164 -13.78 -5.40 -3.36
N ASP A 165 -14.70 -6.09 -4.04
CA ASP A 165 -15.24 -7.38 -3.62
C ASP A 165 -14.14 -8.47 -3.53
N GLU A 166 -13.18 -8.45 -4.45
CA GLU A 166 -12.01 -9.32 -4.41
C GLU A 166 -11.05 -8.94 -3.25
N ILE A 167 -10.78 -7.65 -3.06
CA ILE A 167 -9.84 -7.18 -2.04
C ILE A 167 -10.33 -7.50 -0.62
N VAL A 168 -11.61 -7.37 -0.33
CA VAL A 168 -12.16 -7.64 1.00
C VAL A 168 -12.13 -9.13 1.40
N GLN A 169 -11.87 -10.05 0.43
CA GLN A 169 -11.63 -11.46 0.72
C GLN A 169 -10.27 -11.69 1.41
N TYR A 170 -9.34 -10.74 1.34
CA TYR A 170 -8.04 -10.85 1.95
C TYR A 170 -8.11 -10.65 3.46
N LYS A 171 -7.85 -11.70 4.24
CA LYS A 171 -8.03 -11.74 5.71
C LYS A 171 -6.72 -11.70 6.50
N ASN A 172 -5.63 -11.20 5.92
CA ASN A 172 -4.35 -11.11 6.63
C ASN A 172 -4.19 -9.74 7.30
N TYR A 173 -3.57 -9.73 8.48
CA TYR A 173 -3.26 -8.54 9.26
C TYR A 173 -2.24 -7.61 8.57
N ASN A 174 -1.21 -8.19 7.95
CA ASN A 174 -0.21 -7.43 7.23
C ASN A 174 -0.76 -7.03 5.86
N LEU A 175 -1.37 -5.86 5.80
CA LEU A 175 -2.03 -5.35 4.61
C LEU A 175 -1.22 -4.23 3.94
N TYR A 176 -1.01 -4.37 2.63
CA TYR A 176 -0.55 -3.30 1.75
C TYR A 176 -1.47 -3.20 0.54
N LEU A 177 -2.39 -2.23 0.57
CA LEU A 177 -3.52 -2.14 -0.34
C LEU A 177 -3.11 -2.12 -1.82
N GLN A 178 -2.03 -1.39 -2.15
CA GLN A 178 -1.56 -1.29 -3.53
C GLN A 178 -1.16 -2.66 -4.12
N VAL A 179 -0.63 -3.56 -3.30
CA VAL A 179 -0.30 -4.93 -3.75
C VAL A 179 -1.56 -5.70 -4.07
N LEU A 180 -2.61 -5.55 -3.27
CA LEU A 180 -3.88 -6.21 -3.52
C LEU A 180 -4.50 -5.70 -4.82
N PHE A 181 -4.48 -4.40 -5.07
CA PHE A 181 -4.91 -3.82 -6.35
C PHE A 181 -4.18 -4.46 -7.54
N TYR A 182 -2.85 -4.53 -7.49
CA TYR A 182 -2.05 -5.11 -8.60
C TYR A 182 -2.22 -6.61 -8.77
N ARG A 183 -2.74 -7.31 -7.77
CA ARG A 183 -3.09 -8.74 -7.85
C ARG A 183 -4.46 -8.97 -8.43
N THR A 184 -5.39 -8.03 -8.20
CA THR A 184 -6.78 -8.15 -8.62
C THR A 184 -6.95 -7.79 -10.08
N THR A 185 -6.28 -6.74 -10.55
CA THR A 185 -6.41 -6.31 -11.95
C THR A 185 -5.10 -5.79 -12.54
N SER A 186 -4.96 -5.91 -13.86
CA SER A 186 -3.92 -5.25 -14.65
C SER A 186 -4.44 -4.07 -15.47
N ASN A 187 -5.78 -3.87 -15.52
CA ASN A 187 -6.45 -2.79 -16.25
C ASN A 187 -6.48 -1.51 -15.39
N ILE A 188 -5.31 -0.89 -15.24
CA ILE A 188 -5.07 0.22 -14.33
C ILE A 188 -4.62 1.45 -15.10
N ALA A 189 -5.13 2.61 -14.75
CA ALA A 189 -4.71 3.89 -15.30
C ALA A 189 -4.23 4.87 -14.23
N ASN A 190 -3.60 5.94 -14.69
CA ASN A 190 -3.35 7.14 -13.91
C ASN A 190 -4.11 8.32 -14.51
N VAL A 191 -4.51 9.25 -13.68
CA VAL A 191 -5.00 10.56 -14.07
C VAL A 191 -4.24 11.64 -13.34
N GLU A 192 -3.84 12.69 -14.05
CA GLU A 192 -3.13 13.80 -13.44
C GLU A 192 -4.08 14.68 -12.63
N ILE A 193 -3.72 14.91 -11.36
CA ILE A 193 -4.47 15.72 -10.42
C ILE A 193 -3.62 16.87 -9.90
N GLU A 194 -4.29 17.93 -9.47
CA GLU A 194 -3.64 19.07 -8.86
C GLU A 194 -3.27 18.79 -7.42
N HIS A 195 -2.09 19.28 -7.01
CA HIS A 195 -1.63 19.18 -5.63
C HIS A 195 -2.01 20.45 -4.87
N PHE A 196 -2.76 20.29 -3.81
CA PHE A 196 -3.08 21.38 -2.90
C PHE A 196 -2.14 21.35 -1.68
N ALA A 197 -1.82 22.52 -1.15
CA ALA A 197 -1.03 22.59 0.07
C ALA A 197 -1.83 22.01 1.24
N ARG A 198 -1.16 21.22 2.10
CA ARG A 198 -1.78 20.73 3.33
C ARG A 198 -2.15 21.94 4.20
N GLU A 199 -3.41 22.02 4.64
CA GLU A 199 -3.88 23.13 5.47
C GLU A 199 -3.35 23.01 6.90
N GLU A 200 -3.17 21.79 7.43
CA GLU A 200 -2.66 21.50 8.79
C GLU A 200 -1.83 20.21 8.87
N GLY A 201 -0.89 20.17 9.81
CA GLY A 201 -0.15 18.96 10.19
C GLY A 201 1.24 18.82 9.55
N LYS A 202 2.10 18.00 10.20
CA LYS A 202 3.45 17.64 9.73
C LYS A 202 3.42 16.22 9.15
N SER A 203 4.23 15.98 8.12
CA SER A 203 4.41 14.64 7.57
C SER A 203 4.90 13.66 8.63
N ASN A 204 4.14 12.60 8.88
CA ASN A 204 4.45 11.56 9.86
C ASN A 204 5.44 10.49 9.35
N TYR A 205 6.02 10.65 8.17
CA TYR A 205 6.97 9.71 7.58
C TYR A 205 8.37 9.86 8.19
N THR A 206 8.72 8.92 9.07
CA THR A 206 10.10 8.76 9.59
C THR A 206 10.80 7.63 8.83
N PHE A 207 12.15 7.65 8.82
CA PHE A 207 12.95 6.58 8.21
C PHE A 207 12.59 5.18 8.77
N LYS A 208 12.30 5.07 10.07
CA LYS A 208 11.84 3.82 10.69
C LYS A 208 10.51 3.33 10.11
N LYS A 209 9.54 4.23 9.88
CA LYS A 209 8.25 3.89 9.27
C LYS A 209 8.42 3.47 7.81
N LEU A 210 9.32 4.13 7.07
CA LEU A 210 9.63 3.76 5.69
C LEU A 210 10.28 2.37 5.61
N LEU A 211 11.21 2.06 6.50
CA LEU A 211 11.83 0.75 6.61
C LEU A 211 10.81 -0.34 7.00
N ALA A 212 9.93 -0.06 7.96
CA ALA A 212 8.86 -0.97 8.35
C ALA A 212 7.89 -1.25 7.19
N LEU A 213 7.52 -0.23 6.42
CA LEU A 213 6.71 -0.38 5.21
C LEU A 213 7.42 -1.27 4.18
N TRP A 214 8.72 -1.07 4.00
CA TRP A 214 9.54 -1.87 3.09
C TRP A 214 9.62 -3.34 3.50
N LEU A 215 9.84 -3.60 4.80
CA LEU A 215 9.81 -4.95 5.36
C LEU A 215 8.42 -5.60 5.23
N SER A 216 7.35 -4.84 5.37
CA SER A 216 5.99 -5.34 5.14
C SER A 216 5.77 -5.79 3.69
N CYS A 217 6.40 -5.13 2.71
CA CYS A 217 6.34 -5.56 1.31
C CYS A 217 6.99 -6.93 1.09
N LEU A 218 7.98 -7.33 1.92
CA LEU A 218 8.62 -8.65 1.82
C LEU A 218 7.63 -9.80 2.09
N ASN A 219 6.59 -9.55 2.89
CA ASN A 219 5.57 -10.57 3.20
C ASN A 219 4.72 -10.96 1.97
N TYR A 220 4.74 -10.14 0.92
CA TYR A 220 3.97 -10.38 -0.31
C TYR A 220 4.77 -11.06 -1.41
N THR A 221 6.04 -11.37 -1.16
CA THR A 221 6.92 -11.94 -2.18
C THR A 221 7.67 -13.15 -1.65
N VAL A 222 7.83 -14.14 -2.50
CA VAL A 222 8.66 -15.32 -2.22
C VAL A 222 10.13 -15.12 -2.66
N VAL A 223 10.48 -13.95 -3.18
CA VAL A 223 11.83 -13.64 -3.69
C VAL A 223 12.90 -13.78 -2.60
N PRO A 224 12.75 -13.25 -1.37
CA PRO A 224 13.74 -13.43 -0.31
C PRO A 224 13.95 -14.91 0.04
N LEU A 225 12.87 -15.69 0.09
CA LEU A 225 12.95 -17.11 0.39
C LEU A 225 13.67 -17.87 -0.73
N ARG A 226 13.36 -17.59 -2.01
CA ARG A 226 14.06 -18.18 -3.15
C ARG A 226 15.56 -17.83 -3.16
N LEU A 227 15.90 -16.58 -2.82
CA LEU A 227 17.29 -16.13 -2.73
C LEU A 227 18.03 -16.87 -1.61
N ALA A 228 17.41 -16.98 -0.43
CA ALA A 228 17.97 -17.73 0.69
C ALA A 228 18.15 -19.22 0.35
N THR A 229 17.18 -19.84 -0.31
CA THR A 229 17.25 -21.24 -0.76
C THR A 229 18.36 -21.43 -1.78
N LEU A 230 18.50 -20.50 -2.75
CA LEU A 230 19.55 -20.56 -3.76
C LEU A 230 20.94 -20.42 -3.12
N LEU A 231 21.13 -19.43 -2.24
CA LEU A 231 22.38 -19.23 -1.52
C LEU A 231 22.72 -20.41 -0.62
N GLY A 232 21.75 -20.93 0.13
CA GLY A 232 21.92 -22.14 0.94
C GLY A 232 22.30 -23.35 0.09
N GLY A 233 21.66 -23.53 -1.07
CA GLY A 233 22.02 -24.60 -2.03
C GLY A 233 23.44 -24.48 -2.57
N ILE A 234 23.88 -23.26 -2.91
CA ILE A 234 25.27 -23.01 -3.37
C ILE A 234 26.27 -23.32 -2.24
N CYS A 235 26.00 -22.87 -1.01
CA CYS A 235 26.84 -23.16 0.15
C CYS A 235 26.91 -24.66 0.44
N ALA A 236 25.78 -25.35 0.41
CA ALA A 236 25.72 -26.80 0.63
C ALA A 236 26.48 -27.56 -0.45
N ALA A 237 26.32 -27.22 -1.73
CA ALA A 237 27.07 -27.81 -2.83
C ALA A 237 28.58 -27.56 -2.69
N GLY A 238 28.99 -26.33 -2.35
CA GLY A 238 30.38 -25.96 -2.08
C GLY A 238 30.97 -26.74 -0.91
N GLY A 239 30.17 -26.92 0.18
CA GLY A 239 30.58 -27.74 1.34
C GLY A 239 30.81 -29.19 0.98
N VAL A 240 29.92 -29.81 0.20
CA VAL A 240 30.04 -31.20 -0.27
C VAL A 240 31.30 -31.36 -1.14
N VAL A 241 31.51 -30.44 -2.12
CA VAL A 241 32.70 -30.46 -2.99
C VAL A 241 33.98 -30.29 -2.16
N GLY A 242 33.95 -29.34 -1.19
CA GLY A 242 35.07 -29.13 -0.26
C GLY A 242 35.40 -30.36 0.58
N ALA A 243 34.36 -30.99 1.16
CA ALA A 243 34.53 -32.23 1.93
C ALA A 243 35.10 -33.37 1.10
N VAL A 244 34.57 -33.59 -0.11
CA VAL A 244 35.10 -34.59 -1.06
C VAL A 244 36.58 -34.30 -1.43
N ALA A 245 36.92 -33.04 -1.72
CA ALA A 245 38.27 -32.63 -2.05
C ALA A 245 39.27 -32.90 -0.89
N VAL A 246 38.84 -32.55 0.36
CA VAL A 246 39.66 -32.83 1.57
C VAL A 246 39.81 -34.33 1.77
N PHE A 247 38.76 -35.13 1.58
CA PHE A 247 38.81 -36.59 1.69
C PHE A 247 39.77 -37.22 0.66
N VAL A 248 39.62 -36.84 -0.62
CA VAL A 248 40.53 -37.31 -1.71
C VAL A 248 41.98 -36.91 -1.43
N ARG A 249 42.20 -35.66 -0.98
CA ARG A 249 43.55 -35.17 -0.65
C ARG A 249 44.18 -35.93 0.50
N LYS A 250 43.39 -36.38 1.50
CA LYS A 250 43.83 -37.23 2.60
C LYS A 250 44.23 -38.64 2.12
N LEU A 251 43.48 -39.22 1.19
CA LEU A 251 43.78 -40.51 0.59
C LEU A 251 45.11 -40.49 -0.21
N LEU A 252 45.33 -39.41 -0.96
CA LEU A 252 46.52 -39.26 -1.79
C LEU A 252 47.79 -38.86 -0.98
N ASN A 253 47.63 -38.19 0.16
CA ASN A 253 48.69 -37.73 1.04
C ASN A 253 48.42 -38.16 2.50
N PRO A 254 48.85 -39.36 2.91
CA PRO A 254 48.67 -39.87 4.28
C PRO A 254 49.35 -39.02 5.37
N GLY A 255 50.37 -38.21 5.02
CA GLY A 255 51.09 -37.33 5.94
C GLY A 255 50.30 -36.09 6.47
N ILE A 256 49.08 -35.83 6.01
CA ILE A 256 48.26 -34.75 6.56
C ILE A 256 47.90 -35.07 8.01
N PRO A 257 48.07 -34.13 8.99
CA PRO A 257 47.79 -34.38 10.40
C PRO A 257 46.37 -34.90 10.65
N VAL A 258 46.25 -35.87 11.55
CA VAL A 258 44.96 -36.45 11.96
C VAL A 258 44.16 -35.37 12.67
N GLY A 259 42.92 -35.17 12.24
CA GLY A 259 42.02 -34.13 12.79
C GLY A 259 41.81 -32.91 11.89
N TRP A 260 42.75 -32.58 11.00
CA TRP A 260 42.59 -31.40 10.10
C TRP A 260 41.48 -31.61 9.06
N ALA A 261 41.42 -32.81 8.50
CA ALA A 261 40.38 -33.19 7.53
C ALA A 261 38.99 -33.24 8.17
N SER A 262 38.89 -33.77 9.39
CA SER A 262 37.61 -33.82 10.12
C SER A 262 37.14 -32.42 10.57
N LEU A 263 38.07 -31.55 11.00
CA LEU A 263 37.73 -30.17 11.33
C LEU A 263 37.19 -29.41 10.13
N MET A 264 37.82 -29.59 8.95
CA MET A 264 37.33 -28.95 7.71
C MET A 264 35.98 -29.51 7.25
N CYS A 265 35.70 -30.81 7.42
CA CYS A 265 34.38 -31.38 7.11
C CYS A 265 33.27 -30.90 8.05
N VAL A 266 33.59 -30.44 9.27
CA VAL A 266 32.61 -29.88 10.21
C VAL A 266 32.37 -28.39 9.95
N LEU A 267 33.35 -27.68 9.37
CA LEU A 267 33.26 -26.23 9.08
C LEU A 267 32.52 -25.92 7.76
N PHE A 268 32.45 -26.86 6.83
CA PHE A 268 31.75 -26.76 5.55
C PHE A 268 30.45 -27.59 5.53
#